data_82df9efa1a9b0c58b81edd7affa1aa60
#
_entry.id   82df9efa1a9b0c58b81edd7affa1aa60
#
_cell.length_a   1.000
_cell.length_b   1.000
_cell.length_c   1.000
_cell.angle_alpha   90.00
_cell.angle_beta   90.00
_cell.angle_gamma   90.00
#
_symmetry.space_group_name_H-M   'P 1'
#
loop_
_entity.id
_entity.type
_entity.pdbx_description
1 polymer ?
#
loop_
_entity_poly.entity_id
_entity_poly.type
_entity_poly.pdbx_seq_one_letter_code
_entity_poly.pdbx_strand_id
1 'polypeptide(L)'
;PVPGWNAITRSPALRTTAAHSTLTLADTNSTAIHADGTLGRGVGEVELSRQESENASRIEASHDGYVRRHGFVHRRQLVLTEDGKELRGDDVLLPKGRRRPMGPKPFAIRFHLGRGVEASPTADGMGAVLRVPGGAMWQFRTRGGSLAIDDSLWIDGDGRPVTTQQLVVSGMAEAGGATVGWVLKRAR
;
A
#
# COMPACT_ATOMS: atom_id res chain seq x y z
N PRO A 1 23.43 21.52 1.17
CA PRO A 1 22.23 21.19 1.94
C PRO A 1 21.18 22.27 1.68
N VAL A 2 20.06 21.91 1.05
CA VAL A 2 18.95 22.83 0.75
C VAL A 2 18.28 23.17 2.08
N PRO A 3 18.15 24.45 2.48
CA PRO A 3 17.46 24.84 3.70
C PRO A 3 15.97 24.48 3.56
N GLY A 4 15.44 23.71 4.50
CA GLY A 4 14.04 23.25 4.51
C GLY A 4 13.84 21.75 4.38
N TRP A 5 14.74 21.00 3.77
CA TRP A 5 14.67 19.54 3.62
C TRP A 5 14.64 18.81 4.98
N ASN A 6 15.28 19.39 5.99
CA ASN A 6 15.47 18.74 7.28
C ASN A 6 14.22 18.67 8.18
N ALA A 7 13.23 19.52 7.99
CA ALA A 7 12.04 19.54 8.85
C ALA A 7 10.94 18.60 8.35
N ILE A 8 10.66 18.55 7.04
CA ILE A 8 9.61 17.73 6.46
C ILE A 8 10.06 16.27 6.32
N THR A 9 11.28 16.02 5.84
CA THR A 9 11.83 14.66 5.69
C THR A 9 12.11 13.98 7.03
N ARG A 10 12.21 14.74 8.13
CA ARG A 10 12.29 14.23 9.51
C ARG A 10 10.93 14.11 10.19
N SER A 11 9.83 14.50 9.53
CA SER A 11 8.50 14.33 10.12
C SER A 11 8.25 12.84 10.41
N PRO A 12 7.98 12.44 11.66
CA PRO A 12 7.64 11.06 11.99
C PRO A 12 6.46 10.54 11.16
N ALA A 13 5.55 11.43 10.75
CA ALA A 13 4.37 11.09 9.94
C ALA A 13 4.73 10.50 8.58
N LEU A 14 5.76 11.02 7.90
CA LEU A 14 6.20 10.51 6.59
C LEU A 14 6.93 9.16 6.66
N ARG A 15 7.31 8.74 7.86
CA ARG A 15 7.96 7.44 8.11
C ARG A 15 6.96 6.35 8.47
N THR A 16 5.70 6.71 8.72
CA THR A 16 4.66 5.73 9.08
C THR A 16 4.35 4.81 7.92
N THR A 17 3.95 3.58 8.23
CA THR A 17 3.49 2.63 7.21
C THR A 17 2.32 3.20 6.40
N ALA A 18 1.46 3.99 7.03
CA ALA A 18 0.32 4.64 6.37
C ALA A 18 0.72 5.71 5.33
N ALA A 19 1.95 6.25 5.39
CA ALA A 19 2.46 7.21 4.40
C ALA A 19 2.97 6.54 3.11
N HIS A 20 2.87 5.22 3.00
CA HIS A 20 3.36 4.44 1.86
C HIS A 20 2.25 3.63 1.22
N SER A 21 2.42 3.28 -0.07
CA SER A 21 1.48 2.45 -0.83
C SER A 21 1.58 0.98 -0.40
N THR A 22 1.12 0.67 0.81
CA THR A 22 1.19 -0.65 1.43
C THR A 22 0.01 -0.89 2.38
N LEU A 23 0.01 -2.06 3.03
CA LEU A 23 -1.00 -2.47 3.99
C LEU A 23 -0.61 -2.03 5.41
N THR A 24 -1.57 -1.43 6.13
CA THR A 24 -1.54 -1.25 7.58
C THR A 24 -2.53 -2.21 8.25
N LEU A 25 -2.17 -2.79 9.40
CA LEU A 25 -3.01 -3.70 10.17
C LEU A 25 -3.29 -3.10 11.56
N ALA A 26 -4.59 -3.02 11.92
CA ALA A 26 -5.06 -2.45 13.18
C ALA A 26 -4.43 -1.06 13.47
N ASP A 27 -4.32 -0.24 12.43
CA ASP A 27 -3.73 1.10 12.46
C ASP A 27 -2.33 1.16 13.10
N THR A 28 -1.53 0.11 12.87
CA THR A 28 -0.17 0.03 13.42
C THR A 28 0.89 0.07 12.32
N ASN A 29 2.07 0.58 12.66
CA ASN A 29 3.22 0.52 11.79
C ASN A 29 3.83 -0.90 11.79
N SER A 30 4.33 -1.37 10.63
CA SER A 30 5.09 -2.62 10.51
C SER A 30 6.38 -2.58 11.33
N THR A 31 6.98 -1.39 11.50
CA THR A 31 8.14 -1.12 12.36
C THR A 31 7.79 0.03 13.28
N ALA A 32 8.11 -0.11 14.58
CA ALA A 32 7.86 0.96 15.56
C ALA A 32 8.66 2.22 15.19
N ILE A 33 8.05 3.38 15.40
CA ILE A 33 8.68 4.68 15.21
C ILE A 33 8.61 5.39 16.57
N HIS A 34 9.76 5.78 17.10
CA HIS A 34 9.86 6.51 18.36
C HIS A 34 9.53 8.00 18.14
N ALA A 35 9.27 8.71 19.24
CA ALA A 35 8.90 10.13 19.20
C ALA A 35 10.01 11.02 18.59
N ASP A 36 11.27 10.61 18.71
CA ASP A 36 12.43 11.27 18.09
C ASP A 36 12.61 10.91 16.61
N GLY A 37 11.69 10.07 16.04
CA GLY A 37 11.73 9.61 14.65
C GLY A 37 12.68 8.43 14.39
N THR A 38 13.34 7.88 15.40
CA THR A 38 14.16 6.68 15.23
C THR A 38 13.28 5.43 15.06
N LEU A 39 13.81 4.44 14.32
CA LEU A 39 13.13 3.17 14.13
C LEU A 39 13.37 2.26 15.32
N GLY A 40 12.30 1.71 15.88
CA GLY A 40 12.34 0.72 16.93
C GLY A 40 12.18 -0.70 16.39
N ARG A 41 11.65 -1.59 17.24
CA ARG A 41 11.44 -2.98 16.89
C ARG A 41 10.33 -3.12 15.83
N GLY A 42 10.56 -3.93 14.82
CA GLY A 42 9.60 -4.12 13.73
C GLY A 42 9.93 -5.34 12.87
N VAL A 43 10.05 -5.13 11.58
CA VAL A 43 10.40 -6.16 10.59
C VAL A 43 11.76 -6.78 10.93
N GLY A 44 11.79 -8.10 11.08
CA GLY A 44 13.00 -8.89 11.29
C GLY A 44 13.34 -9.80 10.11
N GLU A 45 12.30 -10.26 9.39
CA GLU A 45 12.43 -11.14 8.23
C GLU A 45 11.73 -10.52 7.02
N VAL A 46 12.43 -10.51 5.89
CA VAL A 46 11.88 -10.14 4.57
C VAL A 46 12.24 -11.26 3.59
N GLU A 47 11.22 -11.81 2.94
CA GLU A 47 11.42 -12.74 1.84
C GLU A 47 11.11 -12.02 0.53
N LEU A 48 11.89 -12.26 -0.51
CA LEU A 48 11.71 -11.66 -1.83
C LEU A 48 11.99 -12.71 -2.90
N SER A 49 11.07 -12.84 -3.85
CA SER A 49 11.23 -13.62 -5.07
C SER A 49 10.88 -12.75 -6.27
N ARG A 50 11.68 -12.86 -7.33
CA ARG A 50 11.42 -12.21 -8.62
C ARG A 50 11.52 -13.21 -9.74
N GLN A 51 10.58 -13.18 -10.67
CA GLN A 51 10.51 -14.02 -11.84
C GLN A 51 10.21 -13.15 -13.06
N GLU A 52 10.98 -13.34 -14.11
CA GLU A 52 10.79 -12.71 -15.41
C GLU A 52 10.31 -13.76 -16.42
N SER A 53 9.38 -13.38 -17.26
CA SER A 53 8.91 -14.16 -18.40
C SER A 53 8.81 -13.25 -19.62
N GLU A 54 8.59 -13.84 -20.80
CA GLU A 54 8.43 -13.08 -22.04
C GLU A 54 7.25 -12.09 -22.00
N ASN A 55 6.24 -12.34 -21.16
CA ASN A 55 5.00 -11.56 -21.14
C ASN A 55 4.80 -10.74 -19.87
N ALA A 56 5.58 -10.97 -18.81
CA ALA A 56 5.37 -10.31 -17.54
C ALA A 56 6.60 -10.39 -16.61
N SER A 57 6.72 -9.39 -15.73
CA SER A 57 7.59 -9.39 -14.56
C SER A 57 6.75 -9.63 -13.31
N ARG A 58 7.15 -10.59 -12.47
CA ARG A 58 6.50 -10.93 -11.21
C ARG A 58 7.45 -10.70 -10.04
N ILE A 59 6.93 -10.06 -9.00
CA ILE A 59 7.60 -9.90 -7.70
C ILE A 59 6.66 -10.41 -6.62
N GLU A 60 7.19 -11.19 -5.69
CA GLU A 60 6.53 -11.55 -4.44
C GLU A 60 7.44 -11.18 -3.29
N ALA A 61 6.91 -10.43 -2.32
CA ALA A 61 7.62 -10.03 -1.12
C ALA A 61 6.75 -10.25 0.11
N SER A 62 7.38 -10.66 1.22
CA SER A 62 6.70 -10.77 2.50
C SER A 62 7.53 -10.20 3.64
N HIS A 63 6.88 -9.82 4.74
CA HIS A 63 7.55 -9.38 5.95
C HIS A 63 6.78 -9.80 7.22
N ASP A 64 7.51 -9.96 8.31
CA ASP A 64 7.00 -10.41 9.62
C ASP A 64 6.59 -9.27 10.57
N GLY A 65 6.57 -8.02 10.11
CA GLY A 65 6.36 -6.83 10.95
C GLY A 65 5.07 -6.84 11.79
N TYR A 66 4.06 -7.61 11.37
CA TYR A 66 2.80 -7.76 12.11
C TYR A 66 2.69 -9.04 12.94
N VAL A 67 3.65 -9.98 12.84
CA VAL A 67 3.59 -11.28 13.50
C VAL A 67 3.52 -11.15 15.02
N ARG A 68 4.41 -10.36 15.59
CA ARG A 68 4.52 -10.24 17.05
C ARG A 68 3.28 -9.62 17.70
N ARG A 69 2.66 -8.61 17.06
CA ARG A 69 1.50 -7.89 17.63
C ARG A 69 0.17 -8.53 17.27
N HIS A 70 0.08 -9.03 16.04
CA HIS A 70 -1.20 -9.42 15.44
C HIS A 70 -1.23 -10.86 14.95
N GLY A 71 -0.09 -11.56 14.87
CA GLY A 71 -0.01 -12.95 14.44
C GLY A 71 -0.07 -13.14 12.92
N PHE A 72 0.25 -12.11 12.12
CA PHE A 72 0.19 -12.16 10.66
C PHE A 72 1.50 -11.78 10.01
N VAL A 73 1.87 -12.50 8.95
CA VAL A 73 2.80 -12.04 7.91
C VAL A 73 2.00 -11.29 6.85
N HIS A 74 2.49 -10.16 6.39
CA HIS A 74 1.99 -9.52 5.19
C HIS A 74 2.82 -9.97 3.98
N ARG A 75 2.15 -10.48 2.95
CA ARG A 75 2.72 -10.84 1.67
C ARG A 75 2.04 -10.05 0.58
N ARG A 76 2.83 -9.47 -0.32
CA ARG A 76 2.36 -8.81 -1.54
C ARG A 76 2.96 -9.47 -2.76
N GLN A 77 2.12 -9.79 -3.73
CA GLN A 77 2.53 -10.20 -5.06
C GLN A 77 2.17 -9.10 -6.06
N LEU A 78 3.06 -8.83 -6.99
CA LEU A 78 2.85 -7.89 -8.10
C LEU A 78 3.16 -8.61 -9.42
N VAL A 79 2.35 -8.36 -10.44
CA VAL A 79 2.57 -8.84 -11.81
C VAL A 79 2.36 -7.65 -12.74
N LEU A 80 3.42 -7.24 -13.42
CA LEU A 80 3.41 -6.19 -14.45
C LEU A 80 3.50 -6.85 -15.83
N THR A 81 2.55 -6.52 -16.71
CA THR A 81 2.60 -6.97 -18.12
C THR A 81 3.77 -6.31 -18.85
N GLU A 82 4.35 -7.01 -19.86
CA GLU A 82 5.48 -6.52 -20.66
C GLU A 82 5.23 -5.14 -21.25
N ASP A 83 4.02 -4.90 -21.77
CA ASP A 83 3.63 -3.62 -22.37
C ASP A 83 3.41 -2.49 -21.35
N GLY A 84 3.58 -2.77 -20.04
CA GLY A 84 3.42 -1.82 -18.95
C GLY A 84 1.99 -1.28 -18.77
N LYS A 85 0.98 -1.87 -19.43
CA LYS A 85 -0.40 -1.36 -19.41
C LYS A 85 -1.27 -1.97 -18.33
N GLU A 86 -0.80 -3.02 -17.64
CA GLU A 86 -1.54 -3.65 -16.57
C GLU A 86 -0.60 -4.05 -15.42
N LEU A 87 -0.92 -3.62 -14.20
CA LEU A 87 -0.30 -4.06 -12.97
C LEU A 87 -1.36 -4.74 -12.12
N ARG A 88 -1.17 -6.00 -11.78
CA ARG A 88 -1.99 -6.76 -10.84
C ARG A 88 -1.25 -6.93 -9.52
N GLY A 89 -1.99 -6.94 -8.43
CA GLY A 89 -1.44 -7.25 -7.13
C GLY A 89 -2.41 -8.01 -6.25
N ASP A 90 -1.83 -8.82 -5.37
CA ASP A 90 -2.52 -9.45 -4.26
C ASP A 90 -1.80 -9.11 -2.96
N ASP A 91 -2.55 -8.59 -1.99
CA ASP A 91 -2.11 -8.41 -0.62
C ASP A 91 -2.73 -9.49 0.25
N VAL A 92 -1.91 -10.23 0.99
CA VAL A 92 -2.35 -11.36 1.80
C VAL A 92 -1.82 -11.22 3.22
N LEU A 93 -2.72 -11.34 4.19
CA LEU A 93 -2.37 -11.52 5.61
C LEU A 93 -2.43 -13.01 5.94
N LEU A 94 -1.28 -13.61 6.21
CA LEU A 94 -1.12 -15.03 6.50
C LEU A 94 -0.90 -15.22 8.00
N PRO A 95 -1.70 -16.06 8.70
CA PRO A 95 -1.44 -16.38 10.09
C PRO A 95 -0.04 -17.00 10.25
N LYS A 96 0.78 -16.45 11.15
CA LYS A 96 2.10 -17.00 11.53
C LYS A 96 2.31 -16.86 13.02
N GLY A 97 2.86 -17.90 13.64
CA GLY A 97 3.20 -17.92 15.05
C GLY A 97 2.37 -18.91 15.86
N ARG A 98 2.76 -19.10 17.13
CA ARG A 98 2.10 -20.05 18.04
C ARG A 98 0.74 -19.54 18.58
N ARG A 99 0.52 -18.23 18.58
CA ARG A 99 -0.75 -17.62 19.00
C ARG A 99 -1.60 -17.36 17.77
N ARG A 100 -2.80 -17.94 17.77
CA ARG A 100 -3.81 -17.57 16.76
C ARG A 100 -4.21 -16.10 16.96
N PRO A 101 -4.44 -15.34 15.88
CA PRO A 101 -4.97 -13.99 15.98
C PRO A 101 -6.26 -14.00 16.82
N MET A 102 -6.34 -13.11 17.81
CA MET A 102 -7.54 -12.98 18.65
C MET A 102 -8.50 -11.99 18.00
N GLY A 103 -9.59 -12.53 17.41
CA GLY A 103 -10.66 -11.77 16.78
C GLY A 103 -10.24 -11.07 15.48
N PRO A 104 -11.22 -10.51 14.75
CA PRO A 104 -10.98 -9.77 13.51
C PRO A 104 -10.11 -8.54 13.74
N LYS A 105 -9.24 -8.23 12.77
CA LYS A 105 -8.36 -7.05 12.79
C LYS A 105 -8.65 -6.18 11.57
N PRO A 106 -8.94 -4.89 11.73
CA PRO A 106 -9.11 -3.99 10.58
C PRO A 106 -7.78 -3.84 9.84
N PHE A 107 -7.83 -3.83 8.52
CA PHE A 107 -6.70 -3.47 7.66
C PHE A 107 -7.08 -2.36 6.69
N ALA A 108 -6.08 -1.64 6.21
CA ALA A 108 -6.20 -0.69 5.12
C ALA A 108 -4.98 -0.80 4.20
N ILE A 109 -5.23 -0.95 2.90
CA ILE A 109 -4.21 -0.92 1.86
C ILE A 109 -4.32 0.42 1.17
N ARG A 110 -3.24 1.19 1.17
CA ARG A 110 -3.19 2.52 0.56
C ARG A 110 -2.45 2.49 -0.75
N PHE A 111 -2.90 3.32 -1.68
CA PHE A 111 -2.24 3.60 -2.96
C PHE A 111 -2.22 5.12 -3.11
N HIS A 112 -1.10 5.73 -2.72
CA HIS A 112 -0.90 7.17 -2.83
C HIS A 112 -0.72 7.56 -4.30
N LEU A 113 -1.50 8.52 -4.76
CA LEU A 113 -1.46 8.98 -6.14
C LEU A 113 -0.48 10.13 -6.28
N GLY A 114 0.18 10.19 -7.43
CA GLY A 114 1.12 11.25 -7.76
C GLY A 114 0.43 12.59 -8.02
N ARG A 115 1.23 13.66 -8.04
CA ARG A 115 0.76 15.00 -8.31
C ARG A 115 -0.02 15.08 -9.63
N GLY A 116 -1.21 15.71 -9.58
CA GLY A 116 -2.07 15.95 -10.73
C GLY A 116 -2.83 14.71 -11.21
N VAL A 117 -2.74 13.57 -10.53
CA VAL A 117 -3.61 12.43 -10.79
C VAL A 117 -4.93 12.65 -10.06
N GLU A 118 -6.04 12.59 -10.80
CA GLU A 118 -7.39 12.73 -10.29
C GLU A 118 -8.09 11.37 -10.29
N ALA A 119 -8.65 10.98 -9.14
CA ALA A 119 -9.40 9.75 -8.97
C ALA A 119 -10.91 10.03 -8.86
N SER A 120 -11.73 9.22 -9.52
CA SER A 120 -13.18 9.23 -9.41
C SER A 120 -13.71 7.81 -9.21
N PRO A 121 -14.67 7.57 -8.30
CA PRO A 121 -15.19 6.23 -8.06
C PRO A 121 -15.99 5.72 -9.27
N THR A 122 -15.98 4.40 -9.48
CA THR A 122 -16.91 3.75 -10.43
C THR A 122 -18.29 3.61 -9.79
N ALA A 123 -19.34 3.52 -10.62
CA ALA A 123 -20.72 3.47 -10.17
C ALA A 123 -21.02 2.26 -9.26
N ASP A 124 -20.28 1.17 -9.40
CA ASP A 124 -20.43 -0.04 -8.58
C ASP A 124 -19.66 0.02 -7.24
N GLY A 125 -18.90 1.11 -6.99
CA GLY A 125 -18.10 1.30 -5.77
C GLY A 125 -16.91 0.35 -5.64
N MET A 126 -16.63 -0.51 -6.64
CA MET A 126 -15.55 -1.51 -6.59
C MET A 126 -14.30 -1.09 -7.35
N GLY A 127 -14.26 0.13 -7.85
CA GLY A 127 -13.14 0.65 -8.62
C GLY A 127 -13.07 2.17 -8.64
N ALA A 128 -12.01 2.67 -9.25
CA ALA A 128 -11.79 4.07 -9.52
C ALA A 128 -11.23 4.26 -10.93
N VAL A 129 -11.60 5.37 -11.57
CA VAL A 129 -10.98 5.85 -12.79
C VAL A 129 -9.96 6.90 -12.40
N LEU A 130 -8.74 6.76 -12.88
CA LEU A 130 -7.63 7.67 -12.64
C LEU A 130 -7.31 8.42 -13.93
N ARG A 131 -7.37 9.75 -13.87
CA ARG A 131 -6.92 10.63 -14.95
C ARG A 131 -5.51 11.11 -14.62
N VAL A 132 -4.56 10.77 -15.48
CA VAL A 132 -3.16 11.15 -15.33
C VAL A 132 -2.88 12.42 -16.14
N PRO A 133 -2.02 13.34 -15.67
CA PRO A 133 -1.57 14.47 -16.48
C PRO A 133 -1.11 14.02 -17.87
N GLY A 134 -1.55 14.74 -18.92
CA GLY A 134 -1.32 14.33 -20.30
C GLY A 134 -2.46 13.47 -20.90
N GLY A 135 -3.54 13.23 -20.18
CA GLY A 135 -4.80 12.69 -20.68
C GLY A 135 -4.91 11.16 -20.67
N ALA A 136 -3.90 10.43 -20.20
CA ALA A 136 -4.02 8.98 -20.06
C ALA A 136 -5.00 8.61 -18.95
N MET A 137 -5.88 7.65 -19.24
CA MET A 137 -6.85 7.12 -18.28
C MET A 137 -6.43 5.74 -17.82
N TRP A 138 -6.58 5.50 -16.53
CA TRP A 138 -6.35 4.20 -15.90
C TRP A 138 -7.56 3.79 -15.10
N GLN A 139 -7.79 2.51 -14.99
CA GLN A 139 -8.85 1.94 -14.16
C GLN A 139 -8.21 1.11 -13.05
N PHE A 140 -8.58 1.42 -11.81
CA PHE A 140 -8.30 0.60 -10.64
C PHE A 140 -9.54 -0.21 -10.29
N ARG A 141 -9.36 -1.49 -9.98
CA ARG A 141 -10.41 -2.40 -9.49
C ARG A 141 -9.87 -3.19 -8.31
N THR A 142 -10.73 -3.48 -7.35
CA THR A 142 -10.38 -4.30 -6.18
C THR A 142 -11.46 -5.33 -5.86
N ARG A 143 -11.05 -6.36 -5.15
CA ARG A 143 -11.91 -7.40 -4.55
C ARG A 143 -11.37 -7.79 -3.19
N GLY A 144 -12.24 -8.14 -2.25
CA GLY A 144 -11.85 -8.55 -0.89
C GLY A 144 -11.76 -7.40 0.10
N GLY A 145 -12.26 -6.21 -0.25
CA GLY A 145 -12.34 -5.04 0.61
C GLY A 145 -13.22 -3.95 0.02
N SER A 146 -13.52 -2.92 0.80
CA SER A 146 -14.25 -1.72 0.39
C SER A 146 -13.27 -0.65 -0.07
N LEU A 147 -13.57 0.03 -1.19
CA LEU A 147 -12.74 1.09 -1.75
C LEU A 147 -13.27 2.46 -1.33
N ALA A 148 -12.36 3.33 -0.90
CA ALA A 148 -12.57 4.76 -0.72
C ALA A 148 -11.49 5.56 -1.45
N ILE A 149 -11.80 6.83 -1.74
CA ILE A 149 -10.84 7.82 -2.25
C ILE A 149 -10.72 8.87 -1.17
N ASP A 150 -9.53 9.02 -0.62
CA ASP A 150 -9.23 9.93 0.48
C ASP A 150 -8.18 10.97 0.06
N ASP A 151 -8.08 12.04 0.84
CA ASP A 151 -7.00 13.01 0.70
C ASP A 151 -5.64 12.39 1.02
N SER A 152 -4.62 12.90 0.36
CA SER A 152 -3.22 12.50 0.54
C SER A 152 -2.28 13.69 0.36
N LEU A 153 -1.01 13.47 0.64
CA LEU A 153 0.06 14.44 0.43
C LEU A 153 1.15 13.83 -0.45
N TRP A 154 1.60 14.62 -1.40
CA TRP A 154 2.81 14.39 -2.16
C TRP A 154 3.87 15.38 -1.71
N ILE A 155 5.08 14.90 -1.43
CA ILE A 155 6.21 15.79 -1.13
C ILE A 155 7.04 15.94 -2.41
N ASP A 156 7.15 17.16 -2.91
CA ASP A 156 7.90 17.44 -4.14
C ASP A 156 9.43 17.39 -3.90
N GLY A 157 10.19 17.56 -4.98
CA GLY A 157 11.67 17.56 -4.93
C GLY A 157 12.29 18.67 -4.08
N ASP A 158 11.53 19.75 -3.82
CA ASP A 158 11.92 20.85 -2.93
C ASP A 158 11.47 20.63 -1.47
N GLY A 159 10.81 19.51 -1.18
CA GLY A 159 10.30 19.19 0.15
C GLY A 159 8.96 19.87 0.48
N ARG A 160 8.24 20.41 -0.52
CA ARG A 160 6.97 21.10 -0.30
C ARG A 160 5.81 20.11 -0.36
N PRO A 161 4.85 20.16 0.59
CA PRO A 161 3.66 19.35 0.54
C PRO A 161 2.70 19.85 -0.56
N VAL A 162 2.22 18.92 -1.37
CA VAL A 162 1.19 19.14 -2.38
C VAL A 162 0.02 18.21 -2.08
N THR A 163 -1.19 18.75 -1.99
CA THR A 163 -2.40 17.93 -1.80
C THR A 163 -2.63 17.04 -3.01
N THR A 164 -2.84 15.77 -2.75
CA THR A 164 -3.16 14.73 -3.73
C THR A 164 -4.28 13.85 -3.20
N GLN A 165 -4.54 12.73 -3.86
CA GLN A 165 -5.48 11.72 -3.42
C GLN A 165 -4.78 10.38 -3.18
N GLN A 166 -5.46 9.49 -2.48
CA GLN A 166 -5.09 8.08 -2.34
C GLN A 166 -6.31 7.20 -2.52
N LEU A 167 -6.09 6.00 -3.03
CA LEU A 167 -7.07 4.92 -2.97
C LEU A 167 -6.83 4.13 -1.68
N VAL A 168 -7.90 3.86 -0.95
CA VAL A 168 -7.82 3.08 0.30
C VAL A 168 -8.75 1.89 0.19
N VAL A 169 -8.19 0.68 0.27
CA VAL A 169 -8.96 -0.57 0.32
C VAL A 169 -8.96 -1.09 1.75
N SER A 170 -10.12 -1.10 2.38
CA SER A 170 -10.29 -1.46 3.79
C SER A 170 -11.07 -2.77 3.95
N GLY A 171 -10.78 -3.50 5.03
CA GLY A 171 -11.47 -4.73 5.37
C GLY A 171 -11.09 -5.27 6.74
N MET A 172 -11.52 -6.50 7.02
CA MET A 172 -11.23 -7.21 8.26
C MET A 172 -10.44 -8.48 7.96
N ALA A 173 -9.33 -8.68 8.66
CA ALA A 173 -8.59 -9.92 8.65
C ALA A 173 -9.14 -10.82 9.77
N GLU A 174 -9.74 -11.94 9.39
CA GLU A 174 -10.21 -12.96 10.31
C GLU A 174 -9.04 -13.81 10.85
N ALA A 175 -9.31 -14.73 11.77
CA ALA A 175 -8.27 -15.61 12.32
C ALA A 175 -7.53 -16.44 11.24
N GLY A 176 -8.17 -16.72 10.11
CA GLY A 176 -7.58 -17.37 8.93
C GLY A 176 -6.81 -16.43 8.00
N GLY A 177 -6.81 -15.14 8.28
CA GLY A 177 -6.17 -14.11 7.44
C GLY A 177 -7.13 -13.32 6.58
N ALA A 178 -6.57 -12.66 5.56
CA ALA A 178 -7.32 -11.93 4.55
C ALA A 178 -6.57 -11.95 3.22
N THR A 179 -7.32 -11.85 2.11
CA THR A 179 -6.76 -11.71 0.76
C THR A 179 -7.50 -10.60 0.04
N VAL A 180 -6.73 -9.65 -0.51
CA VAL A 180 -7.23 -8.56 -1.32
C VAL A 180 -6.52 -8.58 -2.66
N GLY A 181 -7.30 -8.79 -3.74
CA GLY A 181 -6.79 -8.67 -5.10
C GLY A 181 -7.11 -7.31 -5.68
N TRP A 182 -6.20 -6.76 -6.47
CA TRP A 182 -6.42 -5.50 -7.18
C TRP A 182 -5.73 -5.47 -8.54
N VAL A 183 -6.22 -4.62 -9.42
CA VAL A 183 -5.64 -4.40 -10.73
C VAL A 183 -5.68 -2.91 -11.08
N LEU A 184 -4.58 -2.42 -11.63
CA LEU A 184 -4.46 -1.12 -12.27
C LEU A 184 -4.21 -1.35 -13.75
N LYS A 185 -5.11 -0.88 -14.61
CA LYS A 185 -5.06 -1.10 -16.04
C LYS A 185 -5.27 0.19 -16.81
N ARG A 186 -4.45 0.41 -17.84
CA ARG A 186 -4.63 1.53 -18.75
C ARG A 186 -5.94 1.33 -19.56
N ALA A 187 -6.80 2.36 -19.54
CA ALA A 187 -8.00 2.36 -20.37
C ALA A 187 -7.61 2.46 -21.86
N ARG A 188 -8.41 1.85 -22.70
CA ARG A 188 -8.25 1.90 -24.18
C ARG A 188 -8.69 3.23 -24.72
#